data_ff8efef1af4b4132e17cdbe21a0895a5
#
_entry.id   ff8efef1af4b4132e17cdbe21a0895a5
#
_cell.length_a   1.000
_cell.length_b   1.000
_cell.length_c   1.000
_cell.angle_alpha   90.00
_cell.angle_beta   90.00
_cell.angle_gamma   90.00
#
_symmetry.space_group_name_H-M   'P 1'
#
loop_
_entity.id
_entity.type
_entity.pdbx_description
1 polymer ?
#
loop_
_entity_poly.entity_id
_entity_poly.type
_entity_poly.pdbx_seq_one_letter_code
_entity_poly.pdbx_strand_id
1 'polypeptide(L)'
;QKAVAWAVHGFTTSGIVLGFLGLVAVFEGKQEVAFIFMALALFVDGIDGTLARLAKVTQVTPQVDGASLDNVVDMFNYSVLPALMIYWFEMVPEQFLIPAAAAILAVSCYTFADTSMKTSDYYFKGFAAFWNLLVLFFVLLETSQLTNLITIVICCVLTFAPIKLVCWLVSR
;
A
#
# COMPACT_ATOMS: atom_id res chain seq x y z
N GLN A 1 -10.23 27.99 6.53
CA GLN A 1 -10.71 26.64 6.15
C GLN A 1 -9.99 26.14 4.89
N LYS A 2 -9.91 26.92 3.78
CA LYS A 2 -9.20 26.46 2.55
C LYS A 2 -7.73 26.11 2.79
N ALA A 3 -6.99 26.91 3.54
CA ALA A 3 -5.59 26.62 3.86
C ALA A 3 -5.41 25.30 4.62
N VAL A 4 -6.33 24.99 5.55
CA VAL A 4 -6.31 23.72 6.30
C VAL A 4 -6.61 22.54 5.37
N ALA A 5 -7.60 22.66 4.48
CA ALA A 5 -7.91 21.59 3.52
C ALA A 5 -6.72 21.31 2.57
N TRP A 6 -6.04 22.35 2.08
CA TRP A 6 -4.81 22.19 1.28
C TRP A 6 -3.65 21.59 2.09
N ALA A 7 -3.51 21.95 3.38
CA ALA A 7 -2.51 21.35 4.25
C ALA A 7 -2.77 19.84 4.44
N VAL A 8 -4.04 19.41 4.51
CA VAL A 8 -4.39 17.99 4.57
C VAL A 8 -4.02 17.28 3.27
N HIS A 9 -4.32 17.83 2.09
CA HIS A 9 -3.86 17.24 0.83
C HIS A 9 -2.33 17.16 0.75
N GLY A 10 -1.62 18.20 1.23
CA GLY A 10 -0.16 18.18 1.32
C GLY A 10 0.36 17.09 2.26
N PHE A 11 -0.36 16.84 3.37
CA PHE A 11 -0.03 15.78 4.31
C PHE A 11 -0.18 14.39 3.66
N THR A 12 -1.32 14.07 3.03
CA THR A 12 -1.51 12.84 2.25
C THR A 12 -0.42 12.68 1.20
N THR A 13 -0.15 13.75 0.42
CA THR A 13 0.90 13.73 -0.61
C THR A 13 2.29 13.48 -0.03
N SER A 14 2.57 13.85 1.23
CA SER A 14 3.85 13.54 1.86
C SER A 14 4.13 12.04 1.96
N GLY A 15 3.08 11.20 1.96
CA GLY A 15 3.20 9.75 1.92
C GLY A 15 3.96 9.23 0.70
N ILE A 16 3.74 9.84 -0.50
CA ILE A 16 4.48 9.41 -1.70
C ILE A 16 5.95 9.85 -1.65
N VAL A 17 6.24 10.97 -0.98
CA VAL A 17 7.64 11.41 -0.77
C VAL A 17 8.37 10.43 0.15
N LEU A 18 7.70 9.97 1.22
CA LEU A 18 8.24 8.94 2.10
C LEU A 18 8.46 7.63 1.33
N GLY A 19 7.51 7.21 0.50
CA GLY A 19 7.65 6.05 -0.37
C GLY A 19 8.85 6.18 -1.33
N PHE A 20 9.03 7.35 -1.93
CA PHE A 20 10.18 7.62 -2.79
C PHE A 20 11.52 7.54 -2.02
N LEU A 21 11.59 8.07 -0.80
CA LEU A 21 12.79 7.92 0.05
C LEU A 21 13.02 6.45 0.42
N GLY A 22 11.94 5.68 0.66
CA GLY A 22 12.00 4.23 0.83
C GLY A 22 12.60 3.54 -0.39
N LEU A 23 12.17 3.94 -1.60
CA LEU A 23 12.70 3.41 -2.85
C LEU A 23 14.19 3.72 -3.03
N VAL A 24 14.63 4.93 -2.71
CA VAL A 24 16.06 5.29 -2.71
C VAL A 24 16.84 4.40 -1.76
N ALA A 25 16.31 4.16 -0.55
CA ALA A 25 16.93 3.26 0.42
C ALA A 25 17.04 1.81 -0.11
N VAL A 26 16.03 1.32 -0.85
CA VAL A 26 16.09 0.01 -1.52
C VAL A 26 17.25 -0.05 -2.51
N PHE A 27 17.40 0.95 -3.39
CA PHE A 27 18.49 0.99 -4.37
C PHE A 27 19.87 1.13 -3.74
N GLU A 28 19.95 1.71 -2.54
CA GLU A 28 21.18 1.77 -1.74
C GLU A 28 21.46 0.47 -0.95
N GLY A 29 20.59 -0.55 -1.05
CA GLY A 29 20.70 -1.80 -0.32
C GLY A 29 20.38 -1.67 1.19
N LYS A 30 19.77 -0.55 1.61
CA LYS A 30 19.44 -0.24 3.01
C LYS A 30 18.02 -0.71 3.36
N GLN A 31 17.83 -2.01 3.48
CA GLN A 31 16.51 -2.62 3.69
C GLN A 31 15.79 -2.08 4.94
N GLU A 32 16.49 -1.94 6.07
CA GLU A 32 15.92 -1.43 7.31
C GLU A 32 15.41 0.02 7.17
N VAL A 33 16.15 0.84 6.46
CA VAL A 33 15.76 2.24 6.20
C VAL A 33 14.53 2.30 5.31
N ALA A 34 14.42 1.41 4.32
CA ALA A 34 13.22 1.30 3.50
C ALA A 34 11.98 0.96 4.36
N PHE A 35 12.09 0.03 5.31
CA PHE A 35 11.01 -0.28 6.25
C PHE A 35 10.64 0.89 7.14
N ILE A 36 11.61 1.70 7.60
CA ILE A 36 11.31 2.91 8.38
C ILE A 36 10.46 3.88 7.55
N PHE A 37 10.82 4.13 6.30
CA PHE A 37 10.03 5.00 5.42
C PHE A 37 8.64 4.42 5.11
N MET A 38 8.52 3.09 4.92
CA MET A 38 7.22 2.43 4.78
C MET A 38 6.35 2.58 6.04
N ALA A 39 6.92 2.45 7.23
CA ALA A 39 6.20 2.64 8.48
C ALA A 39 5.74 4.10 8.66
N LEU A 40 6.57 5.07 8.29
CA LEU A 40 6.20 6.48 8.30
C LEU A 40 5.09 6.79 7.29
N ALA A 41 5.14 6.21 6.09
CA ALA A 41 4.08 6.34 5.09
C ALA A 41 2.76 5.74 5.59
N LEU A 42 2.80 4.56 6.21
CA LEU A 42 1.63 3.92 6.85
C LEU A 42 1.06 4.79 7.99
N PHE A 43 1.91 5.47 8.75
CA PHE A 43 1.47 6.39 9.80
C PHE A 43 0.76 7.61 9.21
N VAL A 44 1.26 8.18 8.12
CA VAL A 44 0.62 9.29 7.40
C VAL A 44 -0.76 8.87 6.91
N ASP A 45 -0.87 7.71 6.22
CA ASP A 45 -2.11 7.14 5.73
C ASP A 45 -3.14 6.88 6.86
N GLY A 46 -2.71 6.31 7.97
CA GLY A 46 -3.60 6.04 9.12
C GLY A 46 -4.25 7.29 9.72
N ILE A 47 -3.68 8.48 9.51
CA ILE A 47 -4.14 9.73 10.09
C ILE A 47 -4.89 10.60 9.07
N ASP A 48 -4.50 10.58 7.81
CA ASP A 48 -4.93 11.57 6.81
C ASP A 48 -6.45 11.52 6.54
N GLY A 49 -7.06 10.34 6.47
CA GLY A 49 -8.50 10.19 6.33
C GLY A 49 -9.28 10.83 7.49
N THR A 50 -8.75 10.79 8.70
CA THR A 50 -9.35 11.47 9.86
C THR A 50 -9.21 12.98 9.74
N LEU A 51 -8.04 13.48 9.35
CA LEU A 51 -7.80 14.90 9.09
C LEU A 51 -8.69 15.42 7.96
N ALA A 52 -8.85 14.63 6.88
CA ALA A 52 -9.70 14.99 5.75
C ALA A 52 -11.17 15.16 6.15
N ARG A 53 -11.69 14.27 6.99
CA ARG A 53 -13.06 14.38 7.55
C ARG A 53 -13.22 15.60 8.45
N LEU A 54 -12.28 15.85 9.37
CA LEU A 54 -12.30 17.00 10.28
C LEU A 54 -12.21 18.34 9.50
N ALA A 55 -11.39 18.40 8.47
CA ALA A 55 -11.22 19.58 7.63
C ALA A 55 -12.34 19.75 6.59
N LYS A 56 -13.27 18.78 6.46
CA LYS A 56 -14.35 18.75 5.45
C LYS A 56 -13.80 18.98 4.03
N VAL A 57 -12.72 18.32 3.69
CA VAL A 57 -11.91 18.55 2.49
C VAL A 57 -12.74 18.48 1.22
N THR A 58 -13.64 17.49 1.09
CA THR A 58 -14.54 17.31 -0.06
C THR A 58 -15.48 18.52 -0.29
N GLN A 59 -15.83 19.26 0.76
CA GLN A 59 -16.69 20.45 0.67
C GLN A 59 -15.89 21.74 0.41
N VAL A 60 -14.67 21.80 0.97
CA VAL A 60 -13.84 23.03 0.95
C VAL A 60 -12.97 23.11 -0.30
N THR A 61 -12.50 21.98 -0.80
CA THR A 61 -11.64 21.84 -2.00
C THR A 61 -12.18 20.78 -2.97
N PRO A 62 -13.41 20.93 -3.49
CA PRO A 62 -14.08 19.92 -4.30
C PRO A 62 -13.38 19.61 -5.65
N GLN A 63 -12.43 20.45 -6.06
CA GLN A 63 -11.63 20.26 -7.27
C GLN A 63 -10.54 19.16 -7.11
N VAL A 64 -10.23 18.73 -5.89
CA VAL A 64 -9.30 17.64 -5.62
C VAL A 64 -10.08 16.46 -5.07
N ASP A 65 -10.07 15.36 -5.81
CA ASP A 65 -10.62 14.11 -5.31
C ASP A 65 -9.62 13.47 -4.32
N GLY A 66 -9.89 13.65 -3.04
CA GLY A 66 -9.05 13.12 -1.97
C GLY A 66 -8.93 11.59 -1.98
N ALA A 67 -9.99 10.88 -2.39
CA ALA A 67 -9.95 9.42 -2.47
C ALA A 67 -9.04 8.93 -3.61
N SER A 68 -9.07 9.62 -4.76
CA SER A 68 -8.14 9.31 -5.86
C SER A 68 -6.70 9.64 -5.49
N LEU A 69 -6.47 10.75 -4.78
CA LEU A 69 -5.13 11.12 -4.28
C LEU A 69 -4.59 10.05 -3.34
N ASP A 70 -5.38 9.61 -2.37
CA ASP A 70 -5.09 8.56 -1.41
C ASP A 70 -4.76 7.24 -2.12
N ASN A 71 -5.62 6.78 -3.03
CA ASN A 71 -5.38 5.55 -3.79
C ASN A 71 -4.06 5.56 -4.59
N VAL A 72 -3.64 6.72 -5.12
CA VAL A 72 -2.35 6.84 -5.84
C VAL A 72 -1.17 6.70 -4.87
N VAL A 73 -1.24 7.35 -3.71
CA VAL A 73 -0.22 7.27 -2.66
C VAL A 73 -0.13 5.85 -2.12
N ASP A 74 -1.27 5.22 -1.87
CA ASP A 74 -1.39 3.84 -1.38
C ASP A 74 -0.84 2.83 -2.37
N MET A 75 -1.21 2.94 -3.65
CA MET A 75 -0.67 2.07 -4.70
C MET A 75 0.85 2.10 -4.71
N PHE A 76 1.46 3.28 -4.54
CA PHE A 76 2.91 3.41 -4.49
C PHE A 76 3.50 2.73 -3.25
N ASN A 77 2.98 3.05 -2.06
CA ASN A 77 3.54 2.60 -0.78
C ASN A 77 3.24 1.13 -0.47
N TYR A 78 2.06 0.64 -0.85
CA TYR A 78 1.61 -0.72 -0.50
C TYR A 78 1.87 -1.75 -1.59
N SER A 79 2.20 -1.31 -2.81
CA SER A 79 2.40 -2.24 -3.93
C SER A 79 3.71 -2.01 -4.68
N VAL A 80 3.99 -0.79 -5.15
CA VAL A 80 5.19 -0.50 -5.96
C VAL A 80 6.46 -0.71 -5.14
N LEU A 81 6.56 -0.06 -3.98
CA LEU A 81 7.75 -0.17 -3.13
C LEU A 81 7.97 -1.61 -2.65
N PRO A 82 6.97 -2.36 -2.13
CA PRO A 82 7.15 -3.77 -1.77
C PRO A 82 7.53 -4.68 -2.95
N ALA A 83 6.93 -4.48 -4.13
CA ALA A 83 7.28 -5.27 -5.31
C ALA A 83 8.76 -5.07 -5.71
N LEU A 84 9.26 -3.84 -5.60
CA LEU A 84 10.67 -3.54 -5.83
C LEU A 84 11.58 -4.09 -4.73
N MET A 85 11.13 -4.12 -3.48
CA MET A 85 11.87 -4.79 -2.40
C MET A 85 12.01 -6.29 -2.64
N ILE A 86 10.93 -6.97 -3.06
CA ILE A 86 10.96 -8.40 -3.40
C ILE A 86 11.97 -8.67 -4.51
N TYR A 87 11.98 -7.82 -5.55
CA TYR A 87 12.89 -7.92 -6.67
C TYR A 87 14.34 -7.65 -6.26
N TRP A 88 14.59 -6.52 -5.58
CA TRP A 88 15.95 -6.02 -5.29
C TRP A 88 16.68 -6.85 -4.23
N PHE A 89 15.95 -7.34 -3.23
CA PHE A 89 16.50 -8.17 -2.15
C PHE A 89 16.33 -9.68 -2.41
N GLU A 90 15.99 -10.06 -3.65
CA GLU A 90 15.88 -11.46 -4.08
C GLU A 90 15.03 -12.32 -3.14
N MET A 91 13.86 -11.79 -2.72
CA MET A 91 13.01 -12.45 -1.73
C MET A 91 12.25 -13.68 -2.27
N VAL A 92 12.31 -13.95 -3.57
CA VAL A 92 11.77 -15.15 -4.24
C VAL A 92 12.85 -15.75 -5.14
N PRO A 93 12.71 -17.01 -5.61
CA PRO A 93 13.70 -17.62 -6.50
C PRO A 93 13.93 -16.77 -7.76
N GLU A 94 15.17 -16.67 -8.21
CA GLU A 94 15.66 -15.76 -9.26
C GLU A 94 14.75 -15.71 -10.51
N GLN A 95 14.35 -16.88 -11.02
CA GLN A 95 13.49 -16.97 -12.21
C GLN A 95 12.08 -16.38 -12.00
N PHE A 96 11.65 -16.14 -10.76
CA PHE A 96 10.34 -15.59 -10.40
C PHE A 96 10.39 -14.13 -9.92
N LEU A 97 11.55 -13.48 -9.87
CA LEU A 97 11.68 -12.10 -9.41
C LEU A 97 10.80 -11.13 -10.21
N ILE A 98 10.96 -11.12 -11.53
CA ILE A 98 10.14 -10.26 -12.40
C ILE A 98 8.68 -10.73 -12.45
N PRO A 99 8.36 -12.01 -12.65
CA PRO A 99 6.98 -12.49 -12.64
C PRO A 99 6.22 -12.17 -11.34
N ALA A 100 6.85 -12.34 -10.18
CA ALA A 100 6.22 -12.05 -8.89
C ALA A 100 5.94 -10.54 -8.71
N ALA A 101 6.94 -9.70 -9.00
CA ALA A 101 6.77 -8.25 -8.94
C ALA A 101 5.68 -7.76 -9.91
N ALA A 102 5.67 -8.27 -11.14
CA ALA A 102 4.67 -7.92 -12.15
C ALA A 102 3.26 -8.38 -11.73
N ALA A 103 3.12 -9.58 -11.14
CA ALA A 103 1.84 -10.08 -10.64
C ALA A 103 1.30 -9.19 -9.49
N ILE A 104 2.15 -8.84 -8.53
CA ILE A 104 1.81 -7.93 -7.43
C ILE A 104 1.27 -6.60 -8.00
N LEU A 105 1.99 -5.99 -8.93
CA LEU A 105 1.59 -4.71 -9.52
C LEU A 105 0.27 -4.81 -10.29
N ALA A 106 0.10 -5.85 -11.12
CA ALA A 106 -1.11 -6.04 -11.92
C ALA A 106 -2.35 -6.25 -11.04
N VAL A 107 -2.23 -7.12 -10.01
CA VAL A 107 -3.33 -7.40 -9.07
C VAL A 107 -3.66 -6.17 -8.24
N SER A 108 -2.66 -5.40 -7.82
CA SER A 108 -2.85 -4.16 -7.06
C SER A 108 -3.52 -3.08 -7.89
N CYS A 109 -3.14 -2.90 -9.16
CA CYS A 109 -3.84 -1.99 -10.07
C CYS A 109 -5.33 -2.31 -10.14
N TYR A 110 -5.68 -3.60 -10.23
CA TYR A 110 -7.08 -4.02 -10.20
C TYR A 110 -7.74 -3.68 -8.85
N THR A 111 -7.08 -3.97 -7.73
CA THR A 111 -7.60 -3.69 -6.38
C THR A 111 -7.91 -2.20 -6.17
N PHE A 112 -6.99 -1.32 -6.57
CA PHE A 112 -7.18 0.13 -6.40
C PHE A 112 -8.15 0.74 -7.42
N ALA A 113 -8.38 0.10 -8.56
CA ALA A 113 -9.34 0.55 -9.58
C ALA A 113 -10.77 0.06 -9.32
N ASP A 114 -10.95 -1.06 -8.63
CA ASP A 114 -12.27 -1.65 -8.37
C ASP A 114 -12.98 -0.96 -7.21
N THR A 115 -13.95 -0.11 -7.53
CA THR A 115 -14.77 0.62 -6.55
C THR A 115 -15.64 -0.30 -5.67
N SER A 116 -15.82 -1.57 -6.06
CA SER A 116 -16.60 -2.57 -5.30
C SER A 116 -15.79 -3.29 -4.24
N MET A 117 -14.46 -3.09 -4.21
CA MET A 117 -13.58 -3.73 -3.22
C MET A 117 -13.85 -3.22 -1.80
N LYS A 118 -14.17 -1.94 -1.64
CA LYS A 118 -14.59 -1.33 -0.37
C LYS A 118 -16.11 -1.50 -0.23
N THR A 119 -16.57 -2.39 0.66
CA THR A 119 -17.99 -2.60 0.90
C THR A 119 -18.57 -1.54 1.84
N SER A 120 -19.90 -1.30 1.79
CA SER A 120 -20.58 -0.31 2.63
C SER A 120 -20.53 -0.64 4.13
N ASP A 121 -20.20 -1.88 4.48
CA ASP A 121 -20.05 -2.40 5.85
C ASP A 121 -18.57 -2.41 6.32
N TYR A 122 -17.71 -1.62 5.67
CA TYR A 122 -16.28 -1.44 6.00
C TYR A 122 -15.40 -2.71 5.86
N TYR A 123 -15.80 -3.66 5.03
CA TYR A 123 -14.99 -4.81 4.69
C TYR A 123 -14.33 -4.63 3.33
N PHE A 124 -13.15 -5.24 3.18
CA PHE A 124 -12.55 -5.43 1.86
C PHE A 124 -12.91 -6.83 1.33
N LYS A 125 -13.20 -6.90 0.03
CA LYS A 125 -13.32 -8.18 -0.68
C LYS A 125 -11.92 -8.65 -1.08
N GLY A 126 -11.60 -9.88 -0.73
CA GLY A 126 -10.32 -10.47 -1.08
C GLY A 126 -9.12 -9.88 -0.34
N PHE A 127 -7.91 -10.08 -0.88
CA PHE A 127 -6.69 -9.52 -0.33
C PHE A 127 -6.55 -8.05 -0.70
N ALA A 128 -6.50 -7.19 0.29
CA ALA A 128 -6.55 -5.73 0.14
C ALA A 128 -5.19 -5.08 -0.21
N ALA A 129 -4.32 -5.76 -0.93
CA ALA A 129 -3.02 -5.27 -1.40
C ALA A 129 -2.06 -4.77 -0.29
N PHE A 130 -2.09 -5.37 0.91
CA PHE A 130 -1.16 -5.06 2.00
C PHE A 130 0.22 -5.73 1.79
N TRP A 131 0.82 -5.51 0.63
CA TRP A 131 2.12 -6.11 0.29
C TRP A 131 3.25 -5.60 1.17
N ASN A 132 3.17 -4.37 1.65
CA ASN A 132 4.12 -3.79 2.60
C ASN A 132 4.22 -4.60 3.91
N LEU A 133 3.08 -5.02 4.47
CA LEU A 133 3.06 -5.87 5.66
C LEU A 133 3.57 -7.28 5.35
N LEU A 134 3.24 -7.81 4.17
CA LEU A 134 3.71 -9.13 3.76
C LEU A 134 5.23 -9.20 3.64
N VAL A 135 5.85 -8.19 2.99
CA VAL A 135 7.31 -8.08 2.88
C VAL A 135 7.96 -7.92 4.26
N LEU A 136 7.34 -7.14 5.14
CA LEU A 136 7.82 -7.02 6.52
C LEU A 136 7.80 -8.39 7.24
N PHE A 137 6.73 -9.18 7.09
CA PHE A 137 6.66 -10.53 7.65
C PHE A 137 7.71 -11.48 7.05
N PHE A 138 7.98 -11.39 5.75
CA PHE A 138 9.03 -12.20 5.13
C PHE A 138 10.39 -11.96 5.77
N VAL A 139 10.71 -10.71 6.07
CA VAL A 139 11.99 -10.34 6.69
C VAL A 139 12.01 -10.69 8.19
N LEU A 140 10.95 -10.37 8.94
CA LEU A 140 10.91 -10.62 10.39
C LEU A 140 10.90 -12.12 10.73
N LEU A 141 10.28 -12.94 9.88
CA LEU A 141 10.19 -14.39 10.09
C LEU A 141 11.27 -15.17 9.33
N GLU A 142 12.18 -14.47 8.64
CA GLU A 142 13.27 -15.07 7.87
C GLU A 142 12.77 -16.22 6.96
N THR A 143 11.64 -16.01 6.28
CA THR A 143 10.98 -17.04 5.48
C THR A 143 11.77 -17.38 4.22
N SER A 144 11.67 -18.63 3.78
CA SER A 144 12.37 -19.07 2.56
C SER A 144 11.79 -18.41 1.30
N GLN A 145 12.63 -18.24 0.28
CA GLN A 145 12.20 -17.71 -1.03
C GLN A 145 11.00 -18.48 -1.63
N LEU A 146 10.95 -19.81 -1.45
CA LEU A 146 9.85 -20.63 -1.94
C LEU A 146 8.55 -20.35 -1.15
N THR A 147 8.66 -20.19 0.17
CA THR A 147 7.52 -19.83 1.03
C THR A 147 6.97 -18.46 0.61
N ASN A 148 7.85 -17.49 0.36
CA ASN A 148 7.46 -16.16 -0.09
C ASN A 148 6.71 -16.20 -1.41
N LEU A 149 7.24 -16.95 -2.39
CA LEU A 149 6.61 -17.12 -3.70
C LEU A 149 5.20 -17.74 -3.58
N ILE A 150 5.07 -18.83 -2.82
CA ILE A 150 3.78 -19.49 -2.61
C ILE A 150 2.80 -18.53 -1.95
N THR A 151 3.23 -17.77 -0.94
CA THR A 151 2.39 -16.79 -0.25
C THR A 151 1.94 -15.67 -1.19
N ILE A 152 2.82 -15.15 -2.05
CA ILE A 152 2.49 -14.14 -3.05
C ILE A 152 1.42 -14.69 -4.02
N VAL A 153 1.60 -15.91 -4.54
CA VAL A 153 0.63 -16.54 -5.44
C VAL A 153 -0.74 -16.69 -4.76
N ILE A 154 -0.76 -17.16 -3.51
CA ILE A 154 -2.00 -17.30 -2.73
C ILE A 154 -2.67 -15.92 -2.57
N CYS A 155 -1.94 -14.87 -2.19
CA CYS A 155 -2.49 -13.52 -2.03
C CYS A 155 -3.03 -12.95 -3.35
N CYS A 156 -2.33 -13.17 -4.48
CA CYS A 156 -2.81 -12.78 -5.80
C CYS A 156 -4.14 -13.46 -6.15
N VAL A 157 -4.28 -14.76 -5.88
CA VAL A 157 -5.54 -15.49 -6.11
C VAL A 157 -6.64 -15.00 -5.15
N LEU A 158 -6.30 -14.78 -3.88
CA LEU A 158 -7.25 -14.32 -2.86
C LEU A 158 -7.80 -12.91 -3.17
N THR A 159 -7.08 -12.07 -3.91
CA THR A 159 -7.59 -10.76 -4.34
C THR A 159 -8.90 -10.88 -5.12
N PHE A 160 -9.07 -11.92 -5.93
CA PHE A 160 -10.28 -12.15 -6.72
C PHE A 160 -11.33 -13.01 -6.00
N ALA A 161 -11.02 -13.48 -4.79
CA ALA A 161 -11.95 -14.30 -4.03
C ALA A 161 -13.06 -13.41 -3.42
N PRO A 162 -14.34 -13.83 -3.47
CA PRO A 162 -15.45 -13.07 -2.89
C PRO A 162 -15.52 -13.25 -1.35
N ILE A 163 -14.36 -13.22 -0.71
CA ILE A 163 -14.21 -13.38 0.75
C ILE A 163 -14.12 -11.98 1.37
N LYS A 164 -14.98 -11.70 2.35
CA LYS A 164 -14.89 -10.46 3.11
C LYS A 164 -13.82 -10.61 4.17
N LEU A 165 -12.74 -9.83 4.05
CA LEU A 165 -11.72 -9.70 5.08
C LEU A 165 -11.99 -8.44 5.90
N VAL A 166 -11.96 -8.59 7.23
CA VAL A 166 -12.17 -7.47 8.17
C VAL A 166 -10.94 -6.57 8.14
N CYS A 167 -11.10 -5.33 7.69
CA CYS A 167 -10.07 -4.31 7.88
C CYS A 167 -10.30 -3.60 9.22
N TRP A 168 -9.61 -4.01 10.26
CA TRP A 168 -9.76 -3.49 11.62
C TRP A 168 -9.36 -2.01 11.77
N LEU A 169 -8.57 -1.47 10.84
CA LEU A 169 -8.04 -0.10 10.86
C LEU A 169 -9.01 0.96 10.29
N VAL A 170 -10.10 0.57 9.65
CA VAL A 170 -11.01 1.50 8.95
C VAL A 170 -12.37 1.66 9.65
N SER A 171 -12.66 0.93 10.72
CA SER A 171 -14.00 0.89 11.32
C SER A 171 -14.27 1.98 12.38
N ARG A 172 -13.52 3.11 12.40
CA ARG A 172 -13.86 4.23 13.30
C ARG A 172 -13.81 5.57 12.63
#